data_4f6b3372aeef7dd2476f1525d5df5a70
#
_entry.id   4f6b3372aeef7dd2476f1525d5df5a70
#
_cell.length_a   1.000
_cell.length_b   1.000
_cell.length_c   1.000
_cell.angle_alpha   90.00
_cell.angle_beta   90.00
_cell.angle_gamma   90.00
#
_symmetry.space_group_name_H-M   'P 1'
#
loop_
_entity.id
_entity.type
_entity.pdbx_description
1 polymer ?
#
loop_
_entity_poly.entity_id
_entity_poly.type
_entity_poly.pdbx_seq_one_letter_code
_entity_poly.pdbx_strand_id
1 'polypeptide(L)'
;MEFTMAKHGILRNILVRIFSLAVLIFAVRFAIIVTVRGGSCDSSDFCFFSDNINLTSPSHLSGSGDPFSGKNWRRSVEYYSAIFQDMIGEGSISPNSRAICIDTPTGEDVLALKEIGVVDSVGIFKKPSPPLIVQGEGHRQPFPGEAFDFEFSGNGGLEESTKPAEFAAEICRTLRPGGMLAVHTAARDEYSFNSFLELFTCFELIRKREINGVDSSTIVEILMKKKNPQFKTLDSMSISISPLNSNSVNKCLIPRYKREIVKNAESLILEEPLKPLVSLKRNLKNIKYLTSLVDISFKKNYVYIDIGARSYSSSIGSWFKKQYPKQNKTFEVYAIESDKAFHEEYRTRKGVNLLPYAAWVRNETLFFEITRDPSKKMMMKGRGIMGRNRINPVQTSSSHMGDKDKIQGFDFAYWLKSVVTSKDFVVVKMDVEGTEFHLIHRLIETGAICLIDELFLQCHYNRWQRCCSGQRSYKFQKSYSECLDLFTSLRDNGVFVHQWW
;
A
#
# COMPACT_ATOMS: atom_id res chain seq x y z
N MET A 1 65.66 -27.34 -33.19
CA MET A 1 64.43 -26.70 -33.70
C MET A 1 63.37 -27.73 -34.04
N GLU A 2 63.36 -28.91 -33.43
CA GLU A 2 62.43 -30.02 -33.77
C GLU A 2 61.42 -30.39 -32.64
N PHE A 3 61.52 -29.80 -31.44
CA PHE A 3 60.64 -30.17 -30.32
C PHE A 3 59.31 -29.36 -30.21
N THR A 4 59.18 -28.30 -31.04
CA THR A 4 58.01 -27.42 -31.00
C THR A 4 56.87 -27.82 -31.98
N MET A 5 57.21 -28.52 -33.07
CA MET A 5 56.19 -28.94 -34.05
C MET A 5 55.33 -30.15 -33.60
N ALA A 6 55.87 -31.06 -32.79
CA ALA A 6 55.14 -32.25 -32.33
C ALA A 6 54.01 -31.89 -31.33
N LYS A 7 54.15 -30.86 -30.50
CA LYS A 7 53.14 -30.44 -29.54
C LYS A 7 51.90 -29.82 -30.19
N HIS A 8 52.05 -29.09 -31.31
CA HIS A 8 50.90 -28.49 -32.00
C HIS A 8 50.03 -29.53 -32.71
N GLY A 9 50.60 -30.62 -33.22
CA GLY A 9 49.83 -31.71 -33.86
C GLY A 9 49.00 -32.49 -32.86
N ILE A 10 49.54 -32.77 -31.67
CA ILE A 10 48.84 -33.52 -30.61
C ILE A 10 47.69 -32.66 -30.04
N LEU A 11 47.88 -31.37 -29.76
CA LEU A 11 46.88 -30.44 -29.26
C LEU A 11 45.72 -30.28 -30.25
N ARG A 12 45.99 -30.16 -31.53
CA ARG A 12 45.00 -30.09 -32.61
C ARG A 12 44.18 -31.37 -32.69
N ASN A 13 44.80 -32.54 -32.58
CA ASN A 13 44.07 -33.82 -32.60
C ASN A 13 43.21 -34.05 -31.37
N ILE A 14 43.62 -33.57 -30.19
CA ILE A 14 42.82 -33.60 -28.97
C ILE A 14 41.60 -32.67 -29.10
N LEU A 15 41.79 -31.43 -29.57
CA LEU A 15 40.71 -30.45 -29.78
C LEU A 15 39.69 -30.97 -30.81
N VAL A 16 40.15 -31.54 -31.93
CA VAL A 16 39.23 -32.15 -32.92
C VAL A 16 38.42 -33.31 -32.33
N ARG A 17 39.02 -34.16 -31.50
CA ARG A 17 38.31 -35.26 -30.84
C ARG A 17 37.29 -34.78 -29.81
N ILE A 18 37.61 -33.71 -29.02
CA ILE A 18 36.69 -33.10 -28.08
C ILE A 18 35.52 -32.45 -28.83
N PHE A 19 35.78 -31.75 -29.92
CA PHE A 19 34.74 -31.12 -30.74
C PHE A 19 33.83 -32.19 -31.40
N SER A 20 34.39 -33.24 -31.93
CA SER A 20 33.63 -34.37 -32.52
C SER A 20 32.76 -35.09 -31.48
N LEU A 21 33.25 -35.23 -30.25
CA LEU A 21 32.50 -35.83 -29.15
C LEU A 21 31.34 -34.90 -28.74
N ALA A 22 31.55 -33.60 -28.66
CA ALA A 22 30.52 -32.60 -28.35
C ALA A 22 29.42 -32.60 -29.42
N VAL A 23 29.79 -32.63 -30.71
CA VAL A 23 28.84 -32.72 -31.83
C VAL A 23 28.01 -34.01 -31.77
N LEU A 24 28.67 -35.15 -31.43
CA LEU A 24 28.01 -36.45 -31.30
C LEU A 24 26.98 -36.45 -30.14
N ILE A 25 27.36 -35.89 -28.99
CA ILE A 25 26.47 -35.76 -27.83
C ILE A 25 25.27 -34.86 -28.19
N PHE A 26 25.51 -33.76 -28.91
CA PHE A 26 24.43 -32.89 -29.36
C PHE A 26 23.49 -33.55 -30.35
N ALA A 27 24.04 -34.33 -31.31
CA ALA A 27 23.26 -35.08 -32.27
C ALA A 27 22.42 -36.19 -31.59
N VAL A 28 22.98 -36.89 -30.59
CA VAL A 28 22.27 -37.91 -29.82
C VAL A 28 21.16 -37.29 -28.98
N ARG A 29 21.42 -36.18 -28.29
CA ARG A 29 20.38 -35.43 -27.57
C ARG A 29 19.29 -34.92 -28.50
N PHE A 30 19.65 -34.37 -29.65
CA PHE A 30 18.67 -33.94 -30.66
C PHE A 30 17.84 -35.13 -31.19
N ALA A 31 18.46 -36.26 -31.48
CA ALA A 31 17.76 -37.47 -31.91
C ALA A 31 16.80 -38.00 -30.82
N ILE A 32 17.22 -37.98 -29.53
CA ILE A 32 16.35 -38.39 -28.43
C ILE A 32 15.16 -37.45 -28.27
N ILE A 33 15.37 -36.13 -28.43
CA ILE A 33 14.29 -35.12 -28.36
C ILE A 33 13.30 -35.36 -29.51
N VAL A 34 13.79 -35.62 -30.73
CA VAL A 34 12.93 -35.91 -31.90
C VAL A 34 12.20 -37.23 -31.80
N THR A 35 12.84 -38.28 -31.27
CA THR A 35 12.19 -39.62 -31.16
C THR A 35 11.26 -39.77 -29.97
N VAL A 36 11.49 -39.06 -28.86
CA VAL A 36 10.60 -39.09 -27.67
C VAL A 36 9.38 -38.19 -27.86
N ARG A 37 9.46 -37.17 -28.73
CA ARG A 37 8.34 -36.30 -29.10
C ARG A 37 7.64 -36.63 -30.41
N GLY A 38 8.08 -37.65 -31.14
CA GLY A 38 7.57 -37.99 -32.47
C GLY A 38 6.40 -38.95 -32.41
N GLY A 39 5.21 -38.52 -32.10
CA GLY A 39 4.00 -39.09 -32.68
C GLY A 39 3.85 -38.51 -34.10
N SER A 40 3.70 -39.42 -35.11
CA SER A 40 3.68 -39.19 -36.54
C SER A 40 3.07 -37.87 -37.02
N CYS A 41 3.88 -37.00 -37.58
CA CYS A 41 3.42 -35.96 -38.49
C CYS A 41 3.95 -36.28 -39.90
N ASP A 42 3.08 -36.28 -40.89
CA ASP A 42 3.43 -36.41 -42.30
C ASP A 42 4.20 -35.19 -42.79
N SER A 43 5.11 -35.39 -43.71
CA SER A 43 6.12 -34.43 -44.15
C SER A 43 5.53 -33.21 -44.83
N SER A 44 5.42 -32.09 -44.19
CA SER A 44 5.58 -30.71 -44.74
C SER A 44 5.26 -29.53 -43.83
N ASP A 45 4.74 -29.74 -42.60
CA ASP A 45 4.43 -28.61 -41.72
C ASP A 45 4.96 -28.79 -40.29
N PHE A 46 5.51 -27.73 -39.74
CA PHE A 46 5.85 -27.65 -38.33
C PHE A 46 4.59 -27.79 -37.47
N CYS A 47 4.29 -29.00 -37.02
CA CYS A 47 3.12 -29.26 -36.18
C CYS A 47 3.35 -28.73 -34.76
N PHE A 48 2.92 -27.52 -34.49
CA PHE A 48 2.79 -26.93 -33.15
C PHE A 48 1.33 -26.63 -32.76
N PHE A 49 0.36 -27.05 -33.55
CA PHE A 49 -1.05 -26.81 -33.20
C PHE A 49 -1.88 -28.11 -33.35
N SER A 50 -2.53 -28.48 -32.26
CA SER A 50 -3.60 -29.47 -32.28
C SER A 50 -4.82 -28.91 -33.03
N ASP A 51 -5.39 -29.70 -33.96
CA ASP A 51 -6.44 -29.37 -34.93
C ASP A 51 -7.82 -28.97 -34.36
N ASN A 52 -7.91 -28.37 -33.20
CA ASN A 52 -9.21 -27.98 -32.63
C ASN A 52 -9.43 -26.46 -32.48
N ILE A 53 -8.59 -25.62 -33.09
CA ILE A 53 -8.87 -24.20 -33.17
C ILE A 53 -9.14 -23.86 -34.65
N ASN A 54 -10.40 -23.93 -35.07
CA ASN A 54 -10.85 -23.37 -36.34
C ASN A 54 -10.68 -21.84 -36.33
N LEU A 55 -9.51 -21.38 -36.73
CA LEU A 55 -9.26 -19.97 -37.09
C LEU A 55 -9.80 -19.73 -38.48
N THR A 56 -11.10 -19.47 -38.61
CA THR A 56 -11.65 -18.84 -39.82
C THR A 56 -11.09 -17.45 -39.92
N SER A 57 -10.15 -17.26 -40.84
CA SER A 57 -9.61 -15.94 -41.23
C SER A 57 -10.72 -15.07 -41.82
N PRO A 58 -10.99 -13.90 -41.27
CA PRO A 58 -11.73 -12.89 -42.01
C PRO A 58 -10.74 -12.18 -42.97
N SER A 59 -10.93 -12.35 -44.24
CA SER A 59 -10.23 -11.64 -45.29
C SER A 59 -10.54 -10.14 -45.25
N HIS A 60 -9.48 -9.33 -45.39
CA HIS A 60 -9.47 -7.89 -45.70
C HIS A 60 -9.94 -6.91 -44.63
N LEU A 61 -8.93 -6.38 -43.88
CA LEU A 61 -8.84 -4.93 -43.65
C LEU A 61 -7.37 -4.59 -43.34
N SER A 62 -6.79 -3.76 -44.14
CA SER A 62 -5.40 -3.28 -44.09
C SER A 62 -5.12 -2.47 -42.81
N GLY A 63 -4.05 -2.80 -42.08
CA GLY A 63 -3.36 -1.83 -41.22
C GLY A 63 -3.45 -1.99 -39.72
N SER A 64 -3.51 -3.24 -39.15
CA SER A 64 -3.06 -3.48 -37.76
C SER A 64 -2.44 -4.87 -37.71
N GLY A 65 -1.15 -4.96 -37.36
CA GLY A 65 -0.52 -6.24 -37.11
C GLY A 65 -1.29 -7.02 -36.04
N ASP A 66 -1.43 -8.33 -36.24
CA ASP A 66 -2.02 -9.25 -35.27
C ASP A 66 -1.37 -9.05 -33.89
N PRO A 67 -2.12 -8.68 -32.84
CA PRO A 67 -1.57 -8.47 -31.51
C PRO A 67 -0.89 -9.72 -30.92
N PHE A 68 -1.16 -10.91 -31.47
CA PHE A 68 -0.62 -12.19 -31.03
C PHE A 68 0.63 -12.66 -31.80
N SER A 69 1.19 -11.85 -32.73
CA SER A 69 2.32 -12.25 -33.59
C SER A 69 3.64 -11.54 -33.31
N GLY A 70 3.68 -10.61 -32.35
CA GLY A 70 4.88 -9.84 -32.01
C GLY A 70 5.98 -10.67 -31.33
N LYS A 71 7.25 -10.49 -31.75
CA LYS A 71 8.40 -11.19 -31.14
C LYS A 71 8.46 -11.01 -29.61
N ASN A 72 8.12 -9.81 -29.11
CA ASN A 72 8.10 -9.54 -27.65
C ASN A 72 6.94 -10.28 -26.98
N TRP A 73 5.78 -10.34 -27.61
CA TRP A 73 4.64 -11.09 -27.10
C TRP A 73 4.98 -12.59 -26.93
N ARG A 74 5.59 -13.20 -27.97
CA ARG A 74 6.02 -14.60 -27.90
C ARG A 74 7.06 -14.86 -26.80
N ARG A 75 8.00 -13.94 -26.60
CA ARG A 75 8.97 -14.01 -25.49
C ARG A 75 8.26 -13.99 -24.13
N SER A 76 7.19 -13.21 -23.97
CA SER A 76 6.38 -13.21 -22.74
C SER A 76 5.66 -14.54 -22.53
N VAL A 77 5.13 -15.15 -23.60
CA VAL A 77 4.54 -16.51 -23.54
C VAL A 77 5.56 -17.55 -23.06
N GLU A 78 6.78 -17.54 -23.65
CA GLU A 78 7.86 -18.46 -23.23
C GLU A 78 8.26 -18.25 -21.76
N TYR A 79 8.32 -17.00 -21.31
CA TYR A 79 8.58 -16.64 -19.92
C TYR A 79 7.54 -17.22 -18.97
N TYR A 80 6.24 -16.98 -19.22
CA TYR A 80 5.16 -17.51 -18.38
C TYR A 80 5.07 -19.04 -18.46
N SER A 81 5.33 -19.63 -19.62
CA SER A 81 5.37 -21.07 -19.77
C SER A 81 6.41 -21.73 -18.87
N ALA A 82 7.60 -21.13 -18.75
CA ALA A 82 8.64 -21.65 -17.85
C ALA A 82 8.19 -21.59 -16.38
N ILE A 83 7.59 -20.47 -15.95
CA ILE A 83 7.11 -20.28 -14.58
C ILE A 83 6.00 -21.28 -14.24
N PHE A 84 5.01 -21.43 -15.13
CA PHE A 84 3.90 -22.34 -14.90
C PHE A 84 4.31 -23.83 -14.98
N GLN A 85 5.34 -24.18 -15.78
CA GLN A 85 5.93 -25.52 -15.76
C GLN A 85 6.58 -25.84 -14.41
N ASP A 86 7.28 -24.88 -13.80
CA ASP A 86 7.80 -25.04 -12.44
C ASP A 86 6.66 -25.30 -11.44
N MET A 87 5.57 -24.52 -11.54
CA MET A 87 4.39 -24.68 -10.67
C MET A 87 3.68 -26.02 -10.86
N ILE A 88 3.67 -26.58 -12.08
CA ILE A 88 3.17 -27.94 -12.34
C ILE A 88 4.10 -28.96 -11.68
N GLY A 89 5.41 -28.80 -11.83
CA GLY A 89 6.40 -29.68 -11.20
C GLY A 89 6.30 -29.71 -9.68
N GLU A 90 5.91 -28.60 -9.06
CA GLU A 90 5.67 -28.47 -7.63
C GLU A 90 4.27 -28.94 -7.18
N GLY A 91 3.39 -29.29 -8.12
CA GLY A 91 2.01 -29.70 -7.82
C GLY A 91 1.06 -28.57 -7.46
N SER A 92 1.44 -27.32 -7.73
CA SER A 92 0.60 -26.14 -7.49
C SER A 92 -0.46 -25.93 -8.59
N ILE A 93 -0.21 -26.43 -9.79
CA ILE A 93 -1.11 -26.44 -10.93
C ILE A 93 -1.15 -27.87 -11.48
N SER A 94 -2.31 -28.31 -11.97
CA SER A 94 -2.49 -29.58 -12.69
C SER A 94 -2.93 -29.30 -14.13
N PRO A 95 -2.60 -30.15 -15.12
CA PRO A 95 -3.15 -30.03 -16.47
C PRO A 95 -4.69 -30.00 -16.51
N ASN A 96 -5.34 -30.62 -15.53
CA ASN A 96 -6.81 -30.63 -15.41
C ASN A 96 -7.35 -29.42 -14.63
N SER A 97 -6.49 -28.48 -14.21
CA SER A 97 -6.91 -27.30 -13.47
C SER A 97 -7.68 -26.35 -14.37
N ARG A 98 -8.74 -25.77 -13.83
CA ARG A 98 -9.43 -24.65 -14.41
C ARG A 98 -8.74 -23.36 -13.95
N ALA A 99 -8.16 -22.59 -14.88
CA ALA A 99 -7.30 -21.46 -14.56
C ALA A 99 -7.83 -20.13 -15.10
N ILE A 100 -7.56 -19.05 -14.36
CA ILE A 100 -7.83 -17.69 -14.80
C ILE A 100 -6.59 -16.81 -14.65
N CYS A 101 -6.31 -15.99 -15.69
CA CYS A 101 -5.34 -14.90 -15.63
C CYS A 101 -6.07 -13.57 -15.52
N ILE A 102 -5.74 -12.79 -14.48
CA ILE A 102 -6.45 -11.58 -14.13
C ILE A 102 -5.68 -10.36 -14.62
N ASP A 103 -6.41 -9.38 -15.20
CA ASP A 103 -5.87 -8.15 -15.78
C ASP A 103 -4.78 -8.41 -16.82
N THR A 104 -5.01 -9.38 -17.70
CA THR A 104 -4.14 -9.73 -18.82
C THR A 104 -4.59 -9.04 -20.11
N PRO A 105 -3.91 -7.95 -20.53
CA PRO A 105 -4.36 -7.16 -21.69
C PRO A 105 -4.17 -7.87 -23.04
N THR A 106 -3.21 -8.75 -23.15
CA THR A 106 -2.76 -9.40 -24.39
C THR A 106 -2.69 -10.93 -24.31
N GLY A 107 -2.95 -11.54 -23.12
CA GLY A 107 -3.21 -12.97 -22.95
C GLY A 107 -2.00 -13.89 -23.09
N GLU A 108 -0.77 -13.41 -22.94
CA GLU A 108 0.46 -14.19 -23.01
C GLU A 108 0.48 -15.30 -21.96
N ASP A 109 0.07 -14.97 -20.75
CA ASP A 109 -0.05 -15.88 -19.62
C ASP A 109 -1.13 -16.95 -19.86
N VAL A 110 -2.26 -16.59 -20.46
CA VAL A 110 -3.33 -17.53 -20.83
C VAL A 110 -2.83 -18.52 -21.88
N LEU A 111 -2.16 -18.01 -22.94
CA LEU A 111 -1.61 -18.88 -23.97
C LEU A 111 -0.54 -19.81 -23.37
N ALA A 112 0.33 -19.27 -22.51
CA ALA A 112 1.35 -20.05 -21.83
C ALA A 112 0.76 -21.25 -21.06
N LEU A 113 -0.33 -21.04 -20.30
CA LEU A 113 -1.05 -22.11 -19.61
C LEU A 113 -1.58 -23.16 -20.57
N LYS A 114 -2.20 -22.75 -21.71
CA LYS A 114 -2.72 -23.66 -22.72
C LYS A 114 -1.61 -24.49 -23.38
N GLU A 115 -0.48 -23.88 -23.74
CA GLU A 115 0.64 -24.56 -24.39
C GLU A 115 1.30 -25.63 -23.50
N ILE A 116 1.28 -25.45 -22.17
CA ILE A 116 1.82 -26.44 -21.23
C ILE A 116 0.80 -27.49 -20.79
N GLY A 117 -0.40 -27.45 -21.36
CA GLY A 117 -1.43 -28.49 -21.16
C GLY A 117 -2.57 -28.11 -20.21
N VAL A 118 -2.60 -26.90 -19.62
CA VAL A 118 -3.73 -26.40 -18.82
C VAL A 118 -4.75 -25.78 -19.78
N VAL A 119 -5.51 -26.62 -20.48
CA VAL A 119 -6.35 -26.23 -21.61
C VAL A 119 -7.55 -25.36 -21.19
N ASP A 120 -8.15 -25.64 -20.00
CA ASP A 120 -9.26 -24.85 -19.45
C ASP A 120 -8.76 -23.59 -18.76
N SER A 121 -8.16 -22.68 -19.56
CA SER A 121 -7.62 -21.40 -19.10
C SER A 121 -8.27 -20.24 -19.82
N VAL A 122 -8.55 -19.15 -19.11
CA VAL A 122 -9.17 -17.93 -19.64
C VAL A 122 -8.53 -16.68 -18.99
N GLY A 123 -8.43 -15.61 -19.74
CA GLY A 123 -8.03 -14.30 -19.25
C GLY A 123 -9.21 -13.35 -19.08
N ILE A 124 -9.06 -12.40 -18.15
CA ILE A 124 -9.98 -11.26 -18.07
C ILE A 124 -9.25 -9.94 -18.19
N PHE A 125 -9.88 -9.04 -18.93
CA PHE A 125 -9.46 -7.65 -19.04
C PHE A 125 -10.65 -6.75 -19.39
N LYS A 126 -10.56 -5.45 -19.10
CA LYS A 126 -11.62 -4.47 -19.43
C LYS A 126 -11.99 -4.43 -20.91
N LYS A 127 -11.02 -4.69 -21.80
CA LYS A 127 -11.20 -4.81 -23.26
C LYS A 127 -10.98 -6.27 -23.66
N PRO A 128 -12.01 -6.98 -24.11
CA PRO A 128 -11.88 -8.38 -24.48
C PRO A 128 -11.02 -8.56 -25.74
N SER A 129 -10.34 -9.70 -25.83
CA SER A 129 -9.57 -10.14 -27.01
C SER A 129 -9.74 -11.67 -27.19
N PRO A 130 -10.87 -12.10 -27.79
CA PRO A 130 -11.09 -13.54 -28.01
C PRO A 130 -10.03 -14.15 -28.93
N PRO A 131 -9.70 -15.45 -28.79
CA PRO A 131 -10.33 -16.41 -27.88
C PRO A 131 -9.74 -16.45 -26.46
N LEU A 132 -8.68 -15.69 -26.16
CA LEU A 132 -7.94 -15.80 -24.88
C LEU A 132 -8.57 -15.00 -23.75
N ILE A 133 -9.13 -13.84 -24.06
CA ILE A 133 -9.53 -12.84 -23.06
C ILE A 133 -11.02 -12.52 -23.19
N VAL A 134 -11.75 -12.67 -22.09
CA VAL A 134 -13.13 -12.20 -21.94
C VAL A 134 -13.18 -10.87 -21.22
N GLN A 135 -14.30 -10.15 -21.35
CA GLN A 135 -14.47 -8.87 -20.67
C GLN A 135 -14.67 -9.09 -19.16
N GLY A 136 -13.87 -8.39 -18.36
CA GLY A 136 -13.95 -8.40 -16.90
C GLY A 136 -12.91 -7.51 -16.27
N GLU A 137 -13.03 -7.28 -14.98
CA GLU A 137 -12.10 -6.51 -14.17
C GLU A 137 -11.74 -7.32 -12.92
N GLY A 138 -10.52 -7.21 -12.42
CA GLY A 138 -10.05 -8.00 -11.29
C GLY A 138 -10.89 -7.83 -10.02
N HIS A 139 -11.46 -6.63 -9.80
CA HIS A 139 -12.35 -6.36 -8.67
C HIS A 139 -13.82 -6.73 -8.92
N ARG A 140 -14.17 -7.19 -10.13
CA ARG A 140 -15.52 -7.63 -10.52
C ARG A 140 -15.42 -8.67 -11.61
N GLN A 141 -15.19 -9.91 -11.23
CA GLN A 141 -15.00 -11.01 -12.16
C GLN A 141 -16.36 -11.57 -12.64
N PRO A 142 -16.54 -11.85 -13.95
CA PRO A 142 -17.81 -12.30 -14.52
C PRO A 142 -18.05 -13.82 -14.34
N PHE A 143 -17.53 -14.41 -13.29
CA PHE A 143 -17.64 -15.85 -13.04
C PHE A 143 -18.35 -16.14 -11.72
N PRO A 144 -18.95 -17.34 -11.58
CA PRO A 144 -19.54 -17.78 -10.32
C PRO A 144 -18.46 -18.00 -9.24
N GLY A 145 -18.88 -18.10 -7.98
CA GLY A 145 -17.99 -18.48 -6.91
C GLY A 145 -17.40 -19.88 -7.10
N GLU A 146 -16.17 -20.09 -6.62
CA GLU A 146 -15.46 -21.38 -6.64
C GLU A 146 -15.32 -21.99 -8.06
N ALA A 147 -15.20 -21.13 -9.07
CA ALA A 147 -15.11 -21.54 -10.48
C ALA A 147 -13.72 -22.06 -10.88
N PHE A 148 -12.67 -21.65 -10.17
CA PHE A 148 -11.29 -21.90 -10.59
C PHE A 148 -10.48 -22.68 -9.55
N ASP A 149 -9.51 -23.44 -10.06
CA ASP A 149 -8.51 -24.17 -9.28
C ASP A 149 -7.24 -23.37 -9.09
N PHE A 150 -6.94 -22.50 -10.06
CA PHE A 150 -5.76 -21.66 -10.10
C PHE A 150 -6.10 -20.28 -10.63
N GLU A 151 -5.62 -19.25 -9.94
CA GLU A 151 -5.71 -17.86 -10.36
C GLU A 151 -4.32 -17.22 -10.42
N PHE A 152 -4.08 -16.44 -11.48
CA PHE A 152 -2.82 -15.75 -11.69
C PHE A 152 -3.04 -14.26 -11.93
N SER A 153 -2.25 -13.41 -11.24
CA SER A 153 -2.19 -11.97 -11.47
C SER A 153 -0.74 -11.54 -11.66
N GLY A 154 -0.31 -11.40 -12.91
CA GLY A 154 1.09 -11.21 -13.27
C GLY A 154 1.47 -9.81 -13.79
N ASN A 155 0.47 -9.00 -14.17
CA ASN A 155 0.69 -7.74 -14.89
C ASN A 155 0.52 -6.49 -14.02
N GLY A 156 0.68 -6.57 -12.70
CA GLY A 156 0.55 -5.43 -11.80
C GLY A 156 -0.90 -4.94 -11.59
N GLY A 157 -1.91 -5.67 -12.07
CA GLY A 157 -3.31 -5.24 -12.00
C GLY A 157 -3.79 -4.97 -10.57
N LEU A 158 -3.33 -5.75 -9.60
CA LEU A 158 -3.65 -5.54 -8.19
C LEU A 158 -2.98 -4.26 -7.62
N GLU A 159 -1.73 -3.99 -7.98
CA GLU A 159 -0.99 -2.80 -7.53
C GLU A 159 -1.57 -1.51 -8.10
N GLU A 160 -1.99 -1.54 -9.37
CA GLU A 160 -2.61 -0.41 -10.06
C GLU A 160 -4.08 -0.23 -9.69
N SER A 161 -4.70 -1.24 -9.09
CA SER A 161 -6.11 -1.20 -8.73
C SER A 161 -6.42 -0.04 -7.79
N THR A 162 -7.49 0.67 -8.07
CA THR A 162 -8.06 1.67 -7.15
C THR A 162 -8.84 1.01 -6.01
N LYS A 163 -9.12 -0.31 -6.11
CA LYS A 163 -9.95 -1.10 -5.20
C LYS A 163 -9.28 -2.45 -4.85
N PRO A 164 -8.08 -2.43 -4.26
CA PRO A 164 -7.32 -3.66 -4.02
C PRO A 164 -8.04 -4.64 -3.08
N ALA A 165 -8.84 -4.15 -2.14
CA ALA A 165 -9.61 -5.01 -1.24
C ALA A 165 -10.77 -5.72 -1.96
N GLU A 166 -11.47 -5.03 -2.89
CA GLU A 166 -12.51 -5.65 -3.72
C GLU A 166 -11.89 -6.68 -4.67
N PHE A 167 -10.72 -6.37 -5.22
CA PHE A 167 -9.95 -7.29 -6.07
C PHE A 167 -9.59 -8.58 -5.31
N ALA A 168 -9.03 -8.47 -4.11
CA ALA A 168 -8.70 -9.62 -3.27
C ALA A 168 -9.96 -10.41 -2.85
N ALA A 169 -11.09 -9.73 -2.59
CA ALA A 169 -12.35 -10.37 -2.26
C ALA A 169 -12.93 -11.17 -3.44
N GLU A 170 -12.79 -10.66 -4.68
CA GLU A 170 -13.22 -11.39 -5.88
C GLU A 170 -12.39 -12.63 -6.13
N ILE A 171 -11.07 -12.58 -5.99
CA ILE A 171 -10.20 -13.76 -6.04
C ILE A 171 -10.62 -14.77 -4.95
N CYS A 172 -10.88 -14.26 -3.74
CA CYS A 172 -11.36 -15.15 -2.67
C CYS A 172 -12.70 -15.80 -2.99
N ARG A 173 -13.58 -15.12 -3.75
CA ARG A 173 -14.87 -15.66 -4.16
C ARG A 173 -14.75 -16.71 -5.28
N THR A 174 -13.97 -16.41 -6.31
CA THR A 174 -13.91 -17.20 -7.56
C THR A 174 -13.01 -18.42 -7.48
N LEU A 175 -11.97 -18.38 -6.63
CA LEU A 175 -11.12 -19.54 -6.39
C LEU A 175 -11.80 -20.53 -5.45
N ARG A 176 -11.73 -21.84 -5.76
CA ARG A 176 -12.29 -22.90 -4.89
C ARG A 176 -11.44 -23.08 -3.61
N PRO A 177 -12.02 -23.63 -2.52
CA PRO A 177 -11.24 -24.06 -1.35
C PRO A 177 -10.10 -25.00 -1.74
N GLY A 178 -8.90 -24.74 -1.21
CA GLY A 178 -7.70 -25.51 -1.58
C GLY A 178 -7.06 -25.12 -2.92
N GLY A 179 -7.71 -24.23 -3.70
CA GLY A 179 -7.15 -23.68 -4.94
C GLY A 179 -5.95 -22.76 -4.68
N MET A 180 -5.14 -22.56 -5.71
CA MET A 180 -3.88 -21.82 -5.64
C MET A 180 -3.98 -20.47 -6.33
N LEU A 181 -3.41 -19.44 -5.69
CA LEU A 181 -3.24 -18.10 -6.22
C LEU A 181 -1.75 -17.79 -6.37
N ALA A 182 -1.33 -17.37 -7.56
CA ALA A 182 0.00 -16.83 -7.78
C ALA A 182 -0.09 -15.35 -8.18
N VAL A 183 0.71 -14.49 -7.51
CA VAL A 183 0.76 -13.05 -7.79
C VAL A 183 2.20 -12.64 -8.05
N HIS A 184 2.43 -11.90 -9.13
CA HIS A 184 3.68 -11.20 -9.39
C HIS A 184 3.53 -9.74 -9.02
N THR A 185 4.44 -9.23 -8.21
CA THR A 185 4.39 -7.87 -7.66
C THR A 185 5.78 -7.24 -7.60
N ALA A 186 5.85 -5.93 -7.74
CA ALA A 186 7.08 -5.16 -7.51
C ALA A 186 7.34 -4.89 -6.01
N ALA A 187 6.39 -5.17 -5.13
CA ALA A 187 6.45 -4.87 -3.70
C ALA A 187 7.51 -5.71 -2.99
N ARG A 188 8.64 -5.10 -2.66
CA ARG A 188 9.80 -5.76 -2.04
C ARG A 188 9.92 -5.51 -0.55
N ASP A 189 9.40 -4.36 -0.07
CA ASP A 189 9.50 -3.99 1.33
C ASP A 189 8.51 -4.77 2.22
N GLU A 190 8.88 -4.93 3.49
CA GLU A 190 8.07 -5.70 4.44
C GLU A 190 6.72 -5.03 4.76
N TYR A 191 6.62 -3.71 4.65
CA TYR A 191 5.36 -2.99 4.88
C TYR A 191 4.33 -3.35 3.80
N SER A 192 4.74 -3.26 2.54
CA SER A 192 3.90 -3.57 1.40
C SER A 192 3.50 -5.04 1.38
N PHE A 193 4.44 -5.95 1.66
CA PHE A 193 4.16 -7.37 1.73
C PHE A 193 3.17 -7.74 2.84
N ASN A 194 3.32 -7.18 4.04
CA ASN A 194 2.35 -7.41 5.12
C ASN A 194 0.98 -6.79 4.80
N SER A 195 0.95 -5.61 4.16
CA SER A 195 -0.30 -5.02 3.68
C SER A 195 -1.01 -5.89 2.64
N PHE A 196 -0.24 -6.51 1.74
CA PHE A 196 -0.75 -7.52 0.80
C PHE A 196 -1.37 -8.72 1.53
N LEU A 197 -0.68 -9.32 2.51
CA LEU A 197 -1.22 -10.44 3.27
C LEU A 197 -2.51 -10.08 4.03
N GLU A 198 -2.63 -8.84 4.51
CA GLU A 198 -3.84 -8.35 5.18
C GLU A 198 -5.06 -8.26 4.25
N LEU A 199 -4.85 -8.09 2.93
CA LEU A 199 -5.94 -8.15 1.94
C LEU A 199 -6.44 -9.60 1.75
N PHE A 200 -5.53 -10.57 1.72
CA PHE A 200 -5.78 -11.98 1.39
C PHE A 200 -6.01 -12.86 2.62
N THR A 201 -6.88 -12.45 3.54
CA THR A 201 -7.13 -13.16 4.81
C THR A 201 -7.71 -14.58 4.65
N CYS A 202 -8.36 -14.86 3.50
CA CYS A 202 -8.90 -16.18 3.18
C CYS A 202 -7.84 -17.16 2.65
N PHE A 203 -6.59 -16.71 2.50
CA PHE A 203 -5.47 -17.51 2.02
C PHE A 203 -4.46 -17.82 3.12
N GLU A 204 -3.65 -18.82 2.89
CA GLU A 204 -2.40 -19.10 3.59
C GLU A 204 -1.23 -18.91 2.62
N LEU A 205 -0.14 -18.30 3.08
CA LEU A 205 1.08 -18.10 2.31
C LEU A 205 1.80 -19.46 2.18
N ILE A 206 2.08 -19.88 0.95
CA ILE A 206 2.87 -21.08 0.67
C ILE A 206 4.33 -20.69 0.41
N ARG A 207 4.57 -19.68 -0.45
CA ARG A 207 5.92 -19.27 -0.84
C ARG A 207 5.97 -17.79 -1.25
N LYS A 208 7.11 -17.18 -0.94
CA LYS A 208 7.54 -15.88 -1.48
C LYS A 208 8.94 -16.06 -2.04
N ARG A 209 9.17 -15.67 -3.29
CA ARG A 209 10.51 -15.69 -3.91
C ARG A 209 10.70 -14.49 -4.85
N GLU A 210 11.94 -14.05 -4.99
CA GLU A 210 12.31 -13.10 -6.03
C GLU A 210 12.59 -13.84 -7.33
N ILE A 211 12.06 -13.35 -8.43
CA ILE A 211 12.27 -13.87 -9.78
C ILE A 211 12.61 -12.73 -10.74
N ASN A 212 13.18 -13.06 -11.88
CA ASN A 212 13.39 -12.08 -12.95
C ASN A 212 12.11 -11.95 -13.78
N GLY A 213 11.64 -10.73 -13.98
CA GLY A 213 10.55 -10.43 -14.89
C GLY A 213 10.93 -10.57 -16.37
N VAL A 214 9.96 -10.42 -17.25
CA VAL A 214 10.13 -10.50 -18.72
C VAL A 214 11.18 -9.51 -19.23
N ASP A 215 11.25 -8.32 -18.64
CA ASP A 215 12.17 -7.23 -18.94
C ASP A 215 13.48 -7.29 -18.12
N SER A 216 13.73 -8.41 -17.42
CA SER A 216 14.84 -8.60 -16.51
C SER A 216 14.79 -7.74 -15.23
N SER A 217 13.67 -7.06 -14.97
CA SER A 217 13.42 -6.45 -13.65
C SER A 217 13.24 -7.54 -12.59
N THR A 218 13.67 -7.27 -11.36
CA THR A 218 13.39 -8.20 -10.25
C THR A 218 11.98 -7.98 -9.77
N ILE A 219 11.16 -9.01 -9.74
CA ILE A 219 9.81 -9.03 -9.20
C ILE A 219 9.69 -10.07 -8.08
N VAL A 220 8.66 -9.97 -7.28
CA VAL A 220 8.34 -10.94 -6.22
C VAL A 220 7.18 -11.80 -6.66
N GLU A 221 7.38 -13.10 -6.67
CA GLU A 221 6.32 -14.09 -6.83
C GLU A 221 5.82 -14.51 -5.45
N ILE A 222 4.51 -14.40 -5.25
CA ILE A 222 3.81 -14.82 -4.04
C ILE A 222 2.85 -15.93 -4.41
N LEU A 223 3.03 -17.11 -3.81
CA LEU A 223 2.15 -18.26 -3.99
C LEU A 223 1.35 -18.49 -2.71
N MET A 224 0.04 -18.56 -2.85
CA MET A 224 -0.90 -18.69 -1.73
C MET A 224 -1.92 -19.80 -2.02
N LYS A 225 -2.43 -20.42 -0.96
CA LYS A 225 -3.49 -21.42 -1.04
C LYS A 225 -4.74 -20.94 -0.34
N LYS A 226 -5.91 -21.07 -0.96
CA LYS A 226 -7.18 -20.73 -0.32
C LYS A 226 -7.47 -21.73 0.79
N LYS A 227 -7.74 -21.21 1.99
CA LYS A 227 -8.09 -22.00 3.17
C LYS A 227 -9.37 -22.78 2.93
N ASN A 228 -9.41 -24.05 3.36
CA ASN A 228 -10.66 -24.77 3.41
C ASN A 228 -11.55 -24.17 4.51
N PRO A 229 -12.86 -24.04 4.30
CA PRO A 229 -13.76 -23.67 5.37
C PRO A 229 -13.64 -24.76 6.45
N GLN A 230 -13.00 -24.44 7.57
CA GLN A 230 -13.03 -25.33 8.72
C GLN A 230 -14.50 -25.40 9.16
N PHE A 231 -15.12 -26.55 9.05
CA PHE A 231 -16.28 -26.89 9.87
C PHE A 231 -15.84 -26.68 11.32
N LYS A 232 -16.31 -25.63 11.94
CA LYS A 232 -16.22 -25.49 13.40
C LYS A 232 -17.11 -26.60 13.95
N THR A 233 -16.51 -27.78 14.18
CA THR A 233 -17.11 -28.76 15.07
C THR A 233 -17.27 -28.06 16.42
N LEU A 234 -18.48 -28.09 16.94
CA LEU A 234 -18.90 -27.44 18.20
C LEU A 234 -18.19 -27.99 19.45
N ASP A 235 -17.13 -28.80 19.31
CA ASP A 235 -16.51 -29.57 20.40
C ASP A 235 -15.21 -28.99 20.97
N SER A 236 -14.86 -27.73 20.64
CA SER A 236 -13.71 -27.09 21.29
C SER A 236 -14.01 -25.69 21.81
N MET A 237 -15.14 -25.52 22.51
CA MET A 237 -15.35 -24.41 23.43
C MET A 237 -14.77 -24.76 24.80
N SER A 238 -13.47 -25.06 24.86
CA SER A 238 -12.70 -24.84 26.09
C SER A 238 -12.24 -23.37 26.07
N ILE A 239 -13.16 -22.50 26.46
CA ILE A 239 -12.82 -21.14 26.87
C ILE A 239 -11.95 -21.27 28.11
N SER A 240 -10.64 -21.20 27.93
CA SER A 240 -9.74 -20.88 29.03
C SER A 240 -10.02 -19.41 29.41
N ILE A 241 -11.01 -19.24 30.28
CA ILE A 241 -11.21 -17.99 31.00
C ILE A 241 -10.06 -17.86 32.00
N SER A 242 -8.92 -17.34 31.53
CA SER A 242 -7.97 -16.75 32.45
C SER A 242 -8.62 -15.49 33.03
N PRO A 243 -8.59 -15.27 34.34
CA PRO A 243 -9.21 -14.09 34.94
C PRO A 243 -8.55 -12.85 34.31
N LEU A 244 -9.39 -12.00 33.68
CA LEU A 244 -8.98 -10.69 33.16
C LEU A 244 -8.40 -9.89 34.34
N ASN A 245 -7.10 -9.77 34.37
CA ASN A 245 -6.42 -8.74 35.14
C ASN A 245 -6.75 -7.40 34.44
N SER A 246 -7.65 -6.63 35.04
CA SER A 246 -8.26 -5.40 34.51
C SER A 246 -7.31 -4.20 34.35
N ASN A 247 -6.01 -4.43 34.16
CA ASN A 247 -5.00 -3.38 33.99
C ASN A 247 -4.10 -3.58 32.75
N SER A 248 -4.50 -4.36 31.75
CA SER A 248 -3.82 -4.29 30.45
C SER A 248 -4.39 -3.11 29.67
N VAL A 249 -3.76 -1.94 29.80
CA VAL A 249 -3.80 -0.87 28.81
C VAL A 249 -3.78 -1.55 27.42
N ASN A 250 -4.70 -1.22 26.55
CA ASN A 250 -4.79 -1.69 25.15
C ASN A 250 -3.54 -1.25 24.35
N LYS A 251 -2.40 -1.82 24.71
CA LYS A 251 -1.11 -1.49 24.11
C LYS A 251 -1.11 -2.00 22.66
N CYS A 252 -0.82 -1.10 21.73
CA CYS A 252 -0.61 -1.49 20.34
C CYS A 252 0.41 -2.61 20.24
N LEU A 253 0.02 -3.74 19.69
CA LEU A 253 0.98 -4.76 19.29
C LEU A 253 1.65 -4.33 18.00
N ILE A 254 2.73 -3.52 18.12
CA ILE A 254 3.41 -2.93 16.98
C ILE A 254 4.20 -4.02 16.25
N PRO A 255 3.90 -4.33 14.97
CA PRO A 255 4.68 -5.28 14.21
C PRO A 255 6.14 -4.86 14.08
N ARG A 256 7.05 -5.84 13.98
CA ARG A 256 8.48 -5.58 13.85
C ARG A 256 8.81 -4.67 12.66
N TYR A 257 8.18 -4.89 11.51
CA TYR A 257 8.41 -4.10 10.31
C TYR A 257 8.05 -2.62 10.50
N LYS A 258 6.96 -2.29 11.23
CA LYS A 258 6.62 -0.88 11.55
C LYS A 258 7.70 -0.22 12.41
N ARG A 259 8.24 -0.93 13.39
CA ARG A 259 9.35 -0.42 14.24
C ARG A 259 10.62 -0.14 13.42
N GLU A 260 10.95 -1.02 12.48
CA GLU A 260 12.13 -0.82 11.61
C GLU A 260 11.93 0.38 10.68
N ILE A 261 10.73 0.56 10.12
CA ILE A 261 10.43 1.70 9.24
C ILE A 261 10.53 3.03 10.01
N VAL A 262 10.00 3.10 11.24
CA VAL A 262 10.06 4.33 12.06
C VAL A 262 11.50 4.78 12.35
N LYS A 263 12.47 3.85 12.41
CA LYS A 263 13.91 4.20 12.54
C LYS A 263 14.46 4.97 11.34
N ASN A 264 13.82 4.86 10.18
CA ASN A 264 14.24 5.56 8.96
C ASN A 264 13.69 6.99 8.87
N ALA A 265 12.81 7.42 9.81
CA ALA A 265 12.37 8.80 9.90
C ALA A 265 13.57 9.75 10.09
N GLU A 266 13.41 11.01 9.70
CA GLU A 266 14.42 12.02 9.99
C GLU A 266 14.67 12.17 11.49
N SER A 267 15.89 12.55 11.86
CA SER A 267 16.24 12.78 13.27
C SER A 267 15.40 13.91 13.86
N LEU A 268 14.96 13.72 15.10
CA LEU A 268 14.31 14.80 15.85
C LEU A 268 15.28 15.95 16.09
N ILE A 269 14.78 17.17 16.01
CA ILE A 269 15.50 18.37 16.39
C ILE A 269 15.55 18.37 17.91
N LEU A 270 16.72 18.05 18.50
CA LEU A 270 16.87 17.91 19.95
C LEU A 270 17.03 19.25 20.66
N GLU A 271 17.67 20.23 19.99
CA GLU A 271 17.87 21.57 20.54
C GLU A 271 16.66 22.46 20.27
N GLU A 272 16.20 23.16 21.30
CA GLU A 272 15.12 24.13 21.14
C GLU A 272 15.54 25.22 20.15
N PRO A 273 14.80 25.42 19.04
CA PRO A 273 15.18 26.40 18.03
C PRO A 273 15.02 27.83 18.57
N LEU A 274 16.11 28.58 18.59
CA LEU A 274 16.11 30.01 18.98
C LEU A 274 15.20 30.85 18.06
N LYS A 275 15.10 30.47 16.78
CA LYS A 275 14.19 31.06 15.80
C LYS A 275 13.34 29.95 15.17
N PRO A 276 12.27 29.53 15.80
CA PRO A 276 11.50 28.35 15.40
C PRO A 276 11.16 28.31 13.90
N LEU A 277 10.64 29.40 13.35
CA LEU A 277 10.18 29.42 11.96
C LEU A 277 11.28 29.12 10.91
N VAL A 278 12.52 29.55 11.16
CA VAL A 278 13.62 29.37 10.19
C VAL A 278 14.19 27.96 10.25
N SER A 279 14.45 27.47 11.45
CA SER A 279 14.99 26.12 11.67
C SER A 279 14.00 25.06 11.18
N LEU A 280 12.75 25.35 11.35
CA LEU A 280 11.64 24.48 11.03
C LEU A 280 11.42 24.43 9.50
N LYS A 281 11.41 25.54 8.80
CA LYS A 281 11.38 25.55 7.31
C LYS A 281 12.57 24.80 6.70
N ARG A 282 13.74 24.78 7.38
CA ARG A 282 14.87 23.94 6.94
C ARG A 282 14.60 22.47 7.11
N ASN A 283 13.94 22.07 8.22
CA ASN A 283 13.61 20.68 8.48
C ASN A 283 12.57 20.12 7.48
N LEU A 284 11.59 20.94 7.04
CA LEU A 284 10.62 20.53 6.01
C LEU A 284 11.27 19.99 4.73
N LYS A 285 12.48 20.45 4.40
CA LYS A 285 13.24 19.95 3.25
C LYS A 285 13.86 18.57 3.48
N ASN A 286 13.96 18.16 4.72
CA ASN A 286 14.59 16.90 5.14
C ASN A 286 13.57 15.83 5.54
N ILE A 287 12.27 16.16 5.49
CA ILE A 287 11.20 15.20 5.80
C ILE A 287 11.30 14.00 4.85
N LYS A 288 11.35 12.83 5.44
CA LYS A 288 11.31 11.56 4.74
C LYS A 288 9.90 11.01 4.82
N TYR A 289 9.05 11.36 3.86
CA TYR A 289 7.68 10.85 3.82
C TYR A 289 7.64 9.32 3.84
N LEU A 290 6.74 8.75 4.61
CA LEU A 290 6.58 7.29 4.69
C LEU A 290 6.35 6.68 3.30
N THR A 291 5.52 7.33 2.47
CA THR A 291 5.23 6.93 1.10
C THR A 291 6.41 7.03 0.12
N SER A 292 7.53 7.64 0.55
CA SER A 292 8.79 7.61 -0.20
C SER A 292 9.70 6.45 0.21
N LEU A 293 9.36 5.73 1.26
CA LEU A 293 10.16 4.62 1.82
C LEU A 293 9.49 3.26 1.61
N VAL A 294 8.17 3.22 1.50
CA VAL A 294 7.38 2.00 1.37
C VAL A 294 6.35 2.13 0.26
N ASP A 295 5.95 1.00 -0.32
CA ASP A 295 4.84 0.95 -1.26
C ASP A 295 3.51 0.78 -0.50
N ILE A 296 2.55 1.67 -0.77
CA ILE A 296 1.23 1.68 -0.14
C ILE A 296 0.13 1.05 -1.02
N SER A 297 0.47 0.41 -2.13
CA SER A 297 -0.49 -0.07 -3.14
C SER A 297 -1.52 -1.05 -2.60
N PHE A 298 -1.16 -1.83 -1.56
CA PHE A 298 -2.01 -2.88 -0.99
C PHE A 298 -2.83 -2.45 0.22
N LYS A 299 -3.02 -1.16 0.44
CA LYS A 299 -3.93 -0.67 1.48
C LYS A 299 -5.37 -0.59 0.96
N LYS A 300 -6.33 -0.86 1.86
CA LYS A 300 -7.75 -0.89 1.51
C LYS A 300 -8.26 0.49 1.09
N ASN A 301 -8.01 1.51 1.92
CA ASN A 301 -8.36 2.90 1.67
C ASN A 301 -7.19 3.80 2.04
N TYR A 302 -7.23 5.05 1.56
CA TYR A 302 -6.24 6.08 1.84
C TYR A 302 -6.95 7.27 2.45
N VAL A 303 -6.55 7.65 3.66
CA VAL A 303 -7.25 8.67 4.43
C VAL A 303 -6.27 9.75 4.89
N TYR A 304 -6.62 11.01 4.66
CA TYR A 304 -5.90 12.16 5.21
C TYR A 304 -6.81 12.94 6.15
N ILE A 305 -6.34 13.19 7.36
CA ILE A 305 -7.09 13.89 8.41
C ILE A 305 -6.28 15.12 8.83
N ASP A 306 -6.84 16.30 8.65
CA ASP A 306 -6.26 17.58 9.07
C ASP A 306 -6.99 18.09 10.31
N ILE A 307 -6.33 18.03 11.48
CA ILE A 307 -6.89 18.43 12.77
C ILE A 307 -6.39 19.84 13.09
N GLY A 308 -7.32 20.78 13.23
CA GLY A 308 -7.03 22.22 13.24
C GLY A 308 -6.71 22.70 11.83
N ALA A 309 -7.59 22.35 10.89
CA ALA A 309 -7.37 22.55 9.46
C ALA A 309 -7.34 24.02 9.03
N ARG A 310 -8.00 24.92 9.77
CA ARG A 310 -8.14 26.35 9.45
C ARG A 310 -8.68 26.56 8.02
N SER A 311 -8.04 27.40 7.22
CA SER A 311 -8.41 27.56 5.81
C SER A 311 -7.93 26.36 4.97
N TYR A 312 -8.68 26.03 3.93
CA TYR A 312 -8.28 24.98 2.97
C TYR A 312 -6.88 25.19 2.39
N SER A 313 -6.51 26.46 2.16
CA SER A 313 -5.21 26.84 1.62
C SER A 313 -4.07 26.73 2.63
N SER A 314 -4.34 26.56 3.94
CA SER A 314 -3.29 26.50 4.97
C SER A 314 -2.46 25.22 4.88
N SER A 315 -3.08 24.08 4.64
CA SER A 315 -2.41 22.78 4.56
C SER A 315 -2.96 21.88 3.45
N ILE A 316 -4.27 21.64 3.36
CA ILE A 316 -4.87 20.68 2.42
C ILE A 316 -4.54 21.08 0.98
N GLY A 317 -4.85 22.32 0.58
CA GLY A 317 -4.66 22.80 -0.79
C GLY A 317 -3.22 23.16 -1.13
N SER A 318 -2.44 23.68 -0.18
CA SER A 318 -1.08 24.15 -0.43
C SER A 318 -0.03 23.05 -0.33
N TRP A 319 -0.20 22.13 0.59
CA TRP A 319 0.77 21.09 0.89
C TRP A 319 0.25 19.69 0.54
N PHE A 320 -0.79 19.20 1.19
CA PHE A 320 -1.18 17.80 1.02
C PHE A 320 -1.55 17.45 -0.44
N LYS A 321 -2.40 18.25 -1.08
CA LYS A 321 -2.79 17.98 -2.48
C LYS A 321 -1.67 18.19 -3.49
N LYS A 322 -0.71 19.08 -3.21
CA LYS A 322 0.34 19.45 -4.17
C LYS A 322 1.69 18.79 -3.94
N GLN A 323 2.06 18.52 -2.68
CA GLN A 323 3.43 18.16 -2.31
C GLN A 323 3.56 16.78 -1.67
N TYR A 324 2.51 16.31 -0.95
CA TYR A 324 2.57 15.00 -0.31
C TYR A 324 2.61 13.89 -1.38
N PRO A 325 3.60 12.97 -1.35
CA PRO A 325 3.74 11.91 -2.34
C PRO A 325 2.69 10.82 -2.12
N LYS A 326 1.75 10.68 -3.04
CA LYS A 326 0.56 9.82 -2.92
C LYS A 326 0.64 8.50 -3.68
N GLN A 327 1.72 8.27 -4.43
CA GLN A 327 1.86 7.09 -5.28
C GLN A 327 0.62 6.84 -6.17
N ASN A 328 0.08 7.93 -6.78
CA ASN A 328 -1.13 7.92 -7.62
C ASN A 328 -2.43 7.43 -6.92
N LYS A 329 -2.43 7.30 -5.59
CA LYS A 329 -3.62 6.88 -4.83
C LYS A 329 -4.52 8.07 -4.51
N THR A 330 -5.82 7.82 -4.48
CA THR A 330 -6.84 8.82 -4.14
C THR A 330 -7.12 8.74 -2.65
N PHE A 331 -6.96 9.88 -1.96
CA PHE A 331 -7.20 9.99 -0.52
C PHE A 331 -8.57 10.59 -0.24
N GLU A 332 -9.30 9.96 0.67
CA GLU A 332 -10.42 10.59 1.35
C GLU A 332 -9.87 11.63 2.33
N VAL A 333 -10.39 12.84 2.28
CA VAL A 333 -9.84 13.98 3.03
C VAL A 333 -10.85 14.46 4.05
N TYR A 334 -10.45 14.50 5.31
CA TYR A 334 -11.21 15.05 6.42
C TYR A 334 -10.55 16.33 6.92
N ALA A 335 -11.33 17.41 7.05
CA ALA A 335 -10.94 18.64 7.71
C ALA A 335 -11.69 18.76 9.03
N ILE A 336 -10.97 18.76 10.15
CA ILE A 336 -11.55 18.96 11.48
C ILE A 336 -11.23 20.39 11.89
N GLU A 337 -12.25 21.26 11.90
CA GLU A 337 -12.11 22.67 12.18
C GLU A 337 -13.28 23.20 12.99
N SER A 338 -12.96 23.73 14.15
CA SER A 338 -13.95 24.24 15.09
C SER A 338 -14.37 25.69 14.87
N ASP A 339 -13.50 26.50 14.22
CA ASP A 339 -13.79 27.90 13.95
C ASP A 339 -14.73 28.07 12.75
N LYS A 340 -15.94 28.56 13.04
CA LYS A 340 -16.99 28.80 12.05
C LYS A 340 -16.56 29.72 10.90
N ALA A 341 -15.56 30.57 11.12
CA ALA A 341 -15.06 31.49 10.10
C ALA A 341 -14.47 30.74 8.87
N PHE A 342 -14.04 29.50 9.03
CA PHE A 342 -13.47 28.69 7.96
C PHE A 342 -14.46 27.71 7.32
N HIS A 343 -15.63 27.48 7.92
CA HIS A 343 -16.56 26.44 7.45
C HIS A 343 -17.11 26.70 6.05
N GLU A 344 -17.39 27.95 5.70
CA GLU A 344 -17.96 28.30 4.39
C GLU A 344 -16.98 27.99 3.23
N GLU A 345 -15.67 28.16 3.46
CA GLU A 345 -14.67 27.79 2.47
C GLU A 345 -14.73 26.30 2.15
N TYR A 346 -14.93 25.45 3.14
CA TYR A 346 -15.00 23.98 2.97
C TYR A 346 -16.28 23.51 2.30
N ARG A 347 -17.42 24.18 2.51
CA ARG A 347 -18.70 23.83 1.85
C ARG A 347 -18.62 23.88 0.33
N THR A 348 -17.79 24.75 -0.21
CA THR A 348 -17.57 24.89 -1.65
C THR A 348 -16.51 23.94 -2.21
N ARG A 349 -15.79 23.17 -1.37
CA ARG A 349 -14.68 22.29 -1.76
C ARG A 349 -15.14 20.84 -1.93
N LYS A 350 -15.26 20.41 -3.18
CA LYS A 350 -15.53 18.99 -3.48
C LYS A 350 -14.39 18.09 -3.00
N GLY A 351 -14.72 16.93 -2.44
CA GLY A 351 -13.74 15.92 -2.01
C GLY A 351 -12.98 16.29 -0.73
N VAL A 352 -13.62 17.07 0.16
CA VAL A 352 -13.18 17.30 1.54
C VAL A 352 -14.39 17.20 2.45
N ASN A 353 -14.31 16.32 3.44
CA ASN A 353 -15.33 16.12 4.45
C ASN A 353 -15.03 17.04 5.64
N LEU A 354 -15.85 18.06 5.86
CA LEU A 354 -15.70 18.96 7.00
C LEU A 354 -16.39 18.37 8.25
N LEU A 355 -15.64 18.27 9.35
CA LEU A 355 -16.17 18.06 10.70
C LEU A 355 -16.09 19.42 11.44
N PRO A 356 -17.22 20.13 11.62
CA PRO A 356 -17.27 21.46 12.22
C PRO A 356 -17.22 21.41 13.76
N TYR A 357 -16.29 20.63 14.31
CA TYR A 357 -16.14 20.31 15.72
C TYR A 357 -14.68 20.43 16.14
N ALA A 358 -14.43 20.46 17.45
CA ALA A 358 -13.09 20.32 17.99
C ALA A 358 -12.76 18.84 18.25
N ALA A 359 -11.64 18.33 17.73
CA ALA A 359 -11.12 17.06 18.16
C ALA A 359 -10.79 17.12 19.65
N TRP A 360 -11.34 16.17 20.44
CA TRP A 360 -11.19 16.13 21.87
C TRP A 360 -11.12 14.68 22.40
N VAL A 361 -10.98 14.54 23.72
CA VAL A 361 -10.87 13.22 24.37
C VAL A 361 -12.22 12.59 24.72
N ARG A 362 -13.31 13.35 24.61
CA ARG A 362 -14.70 12.92 24.84
C ARG A 362 -15.70 13.88 24.21
N ASN A 363 -16.95 13.47 24.14
CA ASN A 363 -18.04 14.32 23.63
C ASN A 363 -18.47 15.29 24.71
N GLU A 364 -18.06 16.57 24.59
CA GLU A 364 -18.46 17.62 25.54
C GLU A 364 -18.40 19.01 24.90
N THR A 365 -19.10 19.96 25.52
CA THR A 365 -19.00 21.37 25.10
C THR A 365 -17.73 22.01 25.68
N LEU A 366 -16.91 22.56 24.82
CA LEU A 366 -15.67 23.25 25.16
C LEU A 366 -15.91 24.77 25.13
N PHE A 367 -15.19 25.48 25.99
CA PHE A 367 -15.22 26.93 26.03
C PHE A 367 -13.88 27.47 25.59
N PHE A 368 -13.89 28.36 24.58
CA PHE A 368 -12.70 29.04 24.12
C PHE A 368 -12.68 30.47 24.66
N GLU A 369 -11.57 30.88 25.19
CA GLU A 369 -11.33 32.28 25.51
C GLU A 369 -10.73 32.99 24.29
N ILE A 370 -11.54 33.84 23.63
CA ILE A 370 -11.05 34.69 22.54
C ILE A 370 -10.36 35.88 23.18
N THR A 371 -9.04 35.86 23.28
CA THR A 371 -8.26 37.03 23.61
C THR A 371 -8.29 38.01 22.42
N ARG A 372 -9.26 38.89 22.38
CA ARG A 372 -9.29 40.04 21.46
C ARG A 372 -8.22 41.01 21.92
N ASP A 373 -7.16 41.19 21.15
CA ASP A 373 -6.20 42.28 21.35
C ASP A 373 -6.86 43.58 20.87
N PRO A 374 -7.24 44.52 21.78
CA PRO A 374 -7.93 45.76 21.39
C PRO A 374 -7.12 46.65 20.45
N SER A 375 -5.79 46.48 20.42
CA SER A 375 -4.87 47.31 19.64
C SER A 375 -4.82 46.98 18.16
N LYS A 376 -5.43 45.87 17.71
CA LYS A 376 -5.38 45.38 16.32
C LYS A 376 -6.67 45.57 15.52
N LYS A 377 -7.51 46.51 15.89
CA LYS A 377 -8.79 46.82 15.23
C LYS A 377 -8.69 47.34 13.78
N MET A 378 -7.51 47.48 13.22
CA MET A 378 -7.33 48.30 11.98
C MET A 378 -6.63 47.58 10.82
N MET A 379 -6.71 46.24 10.66
CA MET A 379 -6.36 45.59 9.40
C MET A 379 -7.21 44.34 9.15
N MET A 380 -8.49 44.57 8.84
CA MET A 380 -9.40 43.54 8.35
C MET A 380 -9.81 43.81 6.91
N LYS A 381 -9.02 43.38 5.95
CA LYS A 381 -9.49 43.00 4.63
C LYS A 381 -8.90 41.61 4.30
N GLY A 382 -9.70 40.54 4.49
CA GLY A 382 -9.46 39.24 3.87
C GLY A 382 -8.50 38.26 4.55
N ARG A 383 -8.18 38.43 5.85
CA ARG A 383 -7.49 37.39 6.63
C ARG A 383 -8.27 37.12 7.90
N GLY A 384 -8.64 35.81 8.12
CA GLY A 384 -9.31 35.36 9.33
C GLY A 384 -8.65 35.93 10.59
N ILE A 385 -9.45 36.12 11.61
CA ILE A 385 -9.03 36.68 12.91
C ILE A 385 -7.91 35.80 13.47
N MET A 386 -6.69 36.31 13.54
CA MET A 386 -5.65 35.69 14.33
C MET A 386 -5.93 35.93 15.82
N GLY A 387 -7.05 35.42 16.31
CA GLY A 387 -7.35 35.26 17.71
C GLY A 387 -6.59 34.01 18.22
N ARG A 388 -5.74 34.20 19.19
CA ARG A 388 -5.03 33.11 19.85
C ARG A 388 -6.01 32.44 20.82
N ASN A 389 -6.62 31.35 20.36
CA ASN A 389 -7.61 30.62 21.15
C ASN A 389 -6.90 29.63 22.07
N ARG A 390 -7.18 29.73 23.35
CA ARG A 390 -6.75 28.77 24.38
C ARG A 390 -7.94 27.90 24.70
N ILE A 391 -7.84 26.58 24.47
CA ILE A 391 -8.78 25.62 24.99
C ILE A 391 -8.43 25.43 26.47
N ASN A 392 -9.23 26.00 27.38
CA ASN A 392 -9.20 25.63 28.77
C ASN A 392 -10.49 24.86 29.06
N PRO A 393 -10.44 23.61 29.55
CA PRO A 393 -11.57 23.03 30.21
C PRO A 393 -11.79 23.77 31.50
N VAL A 394 -12.60 24.83 31.49
CA VAL A 394 -12.90 25.59 32.68
C VAL A 394 -13.93 24.83 33.48
N GLN A 395 -13.51 24.28 34.62
CA GLN A 395 -14.41 23.97 35.71
C GLN A 395 -15.21 25.21 36.07
N THR A 396 -16.52 25.09 36.10
CA THR A 396 -17.49 26.11 36.45
C THR A 396 -17.24 26.65 37.87
N SER A 397 -16.57 27.79 37.99
CA SER A 397 -16.78 28.71 39.12
C SER A 397 -16.28 30.10 38.78
N SER A 398 -17.21 31.05 38.90
CA SER A 398 -17.09 32.49 39.08
C SER A 398 -16.90 33.43 37.87
N SER A 399 -17.97 34.11 37.55
CA SER A 399 -18.13 35.60 37.36
C SER A 399 -16.93 36.40 36.84
N HIS A 400 -16.68 36.34 35.52
CA HIS A 400 -16.35 37.47 34.66
C HIS A 400 -16.54 37.00 33.22
N MET A 401 -17.69 37.32 32.66
CA MET A 401 -18.05 36.91 31.30
C MET A 401 -17.40 37.86 30.28
N GLY A 402 -16.23 37.46 29.76
CA GLY A 402 -15.87 37.80 28.40
C GLY A 402 -16.62 36.88 27.44
N ASP A 403 -16.93 37.31 26.22
CA ASP A 403 -17.57 36.48 25.17
C ASP A 403 -16.82 35.15 25.01
N LYS A 404 -17.36 34.04 25.56
CA LYS A 404 -16.79 32.68 25.42
C LYS A 404 -17.56 32.02 24.31
N ASP A 405 -16.90 31.73 23.18
CA ASP A 405 -17.50 30.91 22.16
C ASP A 405 -17.60 29.45 22.65
N LYS A 406 -18.80 28.91 22.56
CA LYS A 406 -19.07 27.48 22.85
C LYS A 406 -18.78 26.68 21.59
N ILE A 407 -17.94 25.67 21.70
CA ILE A 407 -17.58 24.77 20.62
C ILE A 407 -17.85 23.33 21.08
N GLN A 408 -18.46 22.54 20.21
CA GLN A 408 -18.68 21.14 20.48
C GLN A 408 -17.38 20.36 20.22
N GLY A 409 -16.89 19.70 21.26
CA GLY A 409 -15.83 18.69 21.18
C GLY A 409 -16.41 17.30 20.96
N PHE A 410 -15.66 16.45 20.27
CA PHE A 410 -16.02 15.03 20.08
C PHE A 410 -14.83 14.11 20.39
N ASP A 411 -15.10 12.88 20.82
CA ASP A 411 -14.07 11.86 21.07
C ASP A 411 -13.42 11.44 19.74
N PHE A 412 -12.29 12.07 19.44
CA PHE A 412 -11.53 11.82 18.21
C PHE A 412 -11.04 10.37 18.11
N ALA A 413 -10.62 9.76 19.22
CA ALA A 413 -10.14 8.38 19.22
C ALA A 413 -11.24 7.39 18.87
N TYR A 414 -12.47 7.62 19.39
CA TYR A 414 -13.63 6.81 19.05
C TYR A 414 -14.05 6.99 17.59
N TRP A 415 -14.11 8.23 17.12
CA TRP A 415 -14.43 8.54 15.74
C TRP A 415 -13.41 7.91 14.77
N LEU A 416 -12.11 8.03 15.05
CA LEU A 416 -11.06 7.43 14.21
C LEU A 416 -11.28 5.93 14.05
N LYS A 417 -11.55 5.20 15.14
CA LYS A 417 -11.86 3.76 15.12
C LYS A 417 -13.14 3.41 14.35
N SER A 418 -14.07 4.35 14.18
CA SER A 418 -15.30 4.13 13.42
C SER A 418 -15.12 4.35 11.91
N VAL A 419 -14.11 5.13 11.52
CA VAL A 419 -13.89 5.54 10.13
C VAL A 419 -12.79 4.72 9.45
N VAL A 420 -11.74 4.33 10.18
CA VAL A 420 -10.60 3.61 9.61
C VAL A 420 -10.28 2.32 10.36
N THR A 421 -9.60 1.43 9.67
CA THR A 421 -9.13 0.13 10.16
C THR A 421 -7.62 -0.02 9.97
N SER A 422 -7.01 -1.07 10.52
CA SER A 422 -5.58 -1.37 10.31
C SER A 422 -5.20 -1.63 8.85
N LYS A 423 -6.19 -1.96 8.00
CA LYS A 423 -6.00 -2.20 6.56
C LYS A 423 -5.93 -0.90 5.74
N ASP A 424 -6.28 0.23 6.33
CA ASP A 424 -6.25 1.54 5.66
C ASP A 424 -4.88 2.21 5.85
N PHE A 425 -4.53 3.12 4.96
CA PHE A 425 -3.36 3.99 5.09
C PHE A 425 -3.81 5.35 5.60
N VAL A 426 -3.37 5.72 6.80
CA VAL A 426 -3.88 6.89 7.50
C VAL A 426 -2.78 7.90 7.77
N VAL A 427 -2.92 9.08 7.16
CA VAL A 427 -2.05 10.24 7.37
C VAL A 427 -2.80 11.29 8.17
N VAL A 428 -2.20 11.76 9.24
CA VAL A 428 -2.78 12.80 10.11
C VAL A 428 -1.87 14.02 10.15
N LYS A 429 -2.42 15.23 10.00
CA LYS A 429 -1.78 16.46 10.41
C LYS A 429 -2.51 17.01 11.63
N MET A 430 -1.76 17.41 12.66
CA MET A 430 -2.32 17.91 13.93
C MET A 430 -1.67 19.25 14.31
N ASP A 431 -2.49 20.29 14.38
CA ASP A 431 -2.13 21.66 14.82
C ASP A 431 -3.26 22.24 15.68
N VAL A 432 -3.27 21.90 16.97
CA VAL A 432 -4.41 22.09 17.89
C VAL A 432 -4.12 23.00 19.08
N GLU A 433 -3.14 23.90 18.94
CA GLU A 433 -2.87 25.00 19.86
C GLU A 433 -2.72 24.59 21.35
N GLY A 434 -2.07 23.43 21.63
CA GLY A 434 -1.72 22.96 22.97
C GLY A 434 -2.58 21.79 23.50
N THR A 435 -3.58 21.33 22.75
CA THR A 435 -4.41 20.17 23.15
C THR A 435 -3.87 18.84 22.65
N GLU A 436 -2.80 18.84 21.85
CA GLU A 436 -2.17 17.65 21.30
C GLU A 436 -1.74 16.64 22.38
N PHE A 437 -1.29 17.09 23.52
CA PHE A 437 -0.91 16.21 24.65
C PHE A 437 -2.08 15.36 25.14
N HIS A 438 -3.27 15.97 25.27
CA HIS A 438 -4.47 15.25 25.69
C HIS A 438 -4.94 14.29 24.61
N LEU A 439 -4.97 14.72 23.36
CA LEU A 439 -5.40 13.91 22.21
C LEU A 439 -4.51 12.68 22.02
N ILE A 440 -3.19 12.87 22.00
CA ILE A 440 -2.23 11.79 21.80
C ILE A 440 -2.29 10.78 22.94
N HIS A 441 -2.37 11.27 24.20
CA HIS A 441 -2.54 10.40 25.35
C HIS A 441 -3.81 9.53 25.22
N ARG A 442 -4.94 10.14 24.84
CA ARG A 442 -6.20 9.43 24.60
C ARG A 442 -6.10 8.42 23.46
N LEU A 443 -5.40 8.76 22.37
CA LEU A 443 -5.16 7.84 21.24
C LEU A 443 -4.35 6.62 21.67
N ILE A 444 -3.33 6.82 22.51
CA ILE A 444 -2.49 5.73 23.08
C ILE A 444 -3.31 4.87 24.03
N GLU A 445 -4.01 5.46 24.99
CA GLU A 445 -4.85 4.75 25.98
C GLU A 445 -5.89 3.85 25.31
N THR A 446 -6.53 4.34 24.27
CA THR A 446 -7.57 3.61 23.56
C THR A 446 -7.02 2.65 22.51
N GLY A 447 -5.73 2.67 22.21
CA GLY A 447 -5.11 1.95 21.11
C GLY A 447 -5.49 2.49 19.72
N ALA A 448 -6.17 3.65 19.63
CA ALA A 448 -6.50 4.26 18.33
C ALA A 448 -5.25 4.78 17.61
N ILE A 449 -4.17 5.04 18.34
CA ILE A 449 -2.87 5.44 17.78
C ILE A 449 -2.32 4.42 16.76
N CYS A 450 -2.63 3.12 16.92
CA CYS A 450 -2.22 2.06 16.00
C CYS A 450 -2.77 2.21 14.59
N LEU A 451 -3.84 2.98 14.43
CA LEU A 451 -4.51 3.21 13.15
C LEU A 451 -3.86 4.35 12.35
N ILE A 452 -2.90 5.06 12.93
CA ILE A 452 -2.18 6.16 12.29
C ILE A 452 -0.85 5.64 11.77
N ASP A 453 -0.61 5.72 10.45
CA ASP A 453 0.66 5.34 9.85
C ASP A 453 1.65 6.50 9.87
N GLU A 454 1.23 7.72 9.51
CA GLU A 454 2.09 8.90 9.41
C GLU A 454 1.43 10.12 10.06
N LEU A 455 2.18 10.84 10.88
CA LEU A 455 1.68 11.99 11.64
C LEU A 455 2.58 13.23 11.48
N PHE A 456 2.02 14.32 11.02
CA PHE A 456 2.64 15.65 10.99
C PHE A 456 2.13 16.45 12.18
N LEU A 457 2.96 16.53 13.24
CA LEU A 457 2.54 17.10 14.52
C LEU A 457 3.20 18.44 14.78
N GLN A 458 2.39 19.49 14.99
CA GLN A 458 2.83 20.74 15.56
C GLN A 458 2.67 20.68 17.07
N CYS A 459 3.80 20.61 17.80
CA CYS A 459 3.77 20.63 19.25
C CYS A 459 3.92 22.07 19.79
N HIS A 460 3.03 22.44 20.71
CA HIS A 460 2.99 23.76 21.29
C HIS A 460 3.61 23.77 22.70
N TYR A 461 4.65 24.58 22.87
CA TYR A 461 5.41 24.71 24.11
C TYR A 461 5.69 26.17 24.46
N ASN A 462 6.23 26.44 25.65
CA ASN A 462 6.55 27.74 26.19
C ASN A 462 7.81 28.37 25.57
N ARG A 463 7.83 28.50 24.22
CA ARG A 463 8.96 29.00 23.42
C ARG A 463 9.45 30.39 23.85
N TRP A 464 10.70 30.69 23.52
CA TRP A 464 11.27 32.03 23.69
C TRP A 464 10.49 33.10 22.94
N GLN A 465 10.25 34.23 23.59
CA GLN A 465 9.56 35.36 22.97
C GLN A 465 10.51 36.12 22.05
N ARG A 466 10.01 36.52 20.89
CA ARG A 466 10.80 37.33 19.95
C ARG A 466 11.01 38.76 20.41
N CYS A 467 10.05 39.33 21.17
CA CYS A 467 10.07 40.70 21.64
C CYS A 467 11.06 40.95 22.78
N CYS A 468 11.28 39.93 23.63
CA CYS A 468 11.81 40.14 24.94
C CYS A 468 12.86 39.05 25.24
N SER A 469 14.12 39.42 25.14
CA SER A 469 15.25 38.49 25.38
C SER A 469 15.18 37.91 26.80
N GLY A 470 15.34 36.58 26.88
CA GLY A 470 15.32 35.85 28.16
C GLY A 470 13.92 35.56 28.72
N GLN A 471 12.84 35.95 28.03
CA GLN A 471 11.48 35.64 28.46
C GLN A 471 10.85 34.55 27.62
N ARG A 472 10.15 33.62 28.30
CA ARG A 472 9.37 32.57 27.65
C ARG A 472 7.92 32.97 27.49
N SER A 473 7.26 32.40 26.47
CA SER A 473 5.83 32.59 26.25
C SER A 473 5.03 31.91 27.35
N TYR A 474 4.17 32.62 28.03
CA TYR A 474 3.23 32.06 29.01
C TYR A 474 1.97 31.43 28.36
N LYS A 475 1.85 31.51 27.02
CA LYS A 475 0.70 30.97 26.29
C LYS A 475 0.57 29.46 26.49
N PHE A 476 1.69 28.74 26.48
CA PHE A 476 1.75 27.29 26.70
C PHE A 476 2.63 26.97 27.89
N GLN A 477 2.23 25.97 28.68
CA GLN A 477 2.95 25.58 29.89
C GLN A 477 3.98 24.48 29.63
N LYS A 478 3.79 23.69 28.57
CA LYS A 478 4.69 22.61 28.22
C LYS A 478 6.06 23.10 27.78
N SER A 479 7.10 22.37 28.11
CA SER A 479 8.48 22.63 27.71
C SER A 479 8.78 21.98 26.35
N TYR A 480 9.89 22.35 25.73
CA TYR A 480 10.37 21.70 24.51
C TYR A 480 10.74 20.23 24.76
N SER A 481 11.30 19.90 25.91
CA SER A 481 11.60 18.51 26.29
C SER A 481 10.34 17.65 26.34
N GLU A 482 9.23 18.14 26.91
CA GLU A 482 7.96 17.41 26.91
C GLU A 482 7.41 17.20 25.48
N CYS A 483 7.68 18.11 24.55
CA CYS A 483 7.40 17.86 23.13
C CYS A 483 8.25 16.74 22.56
N LEU A 484 9.55 16.68 22.89
CA LEU A 484 10.44 15.59 22.43
C LEU A 484 10.00 14.24 22.99
N ASP A 485 9.61 14.19 24.27
CA ASP A 485 9.07 12.99 24.90
C ASP A 485 7.80 12.50 24.19
N LEU A 486 6.93 13.44 23.76
CA LEU A 486 5.73 13.13 23.00
C LEU A 486 6.06 12.53 21.61
N PHE A 487 7.02 13.11 20.90
CA PHE A 487 7.50 12.58 19.62
C PHE A 487 8.13 11.20 19.77
N THR A 488 8.93 11.00 20.81
CA THR A 488 9.55 9.70 21.12
C THR A 488 8.48 8.65 21.42
N SER A 489 7.52 8.98 22.28
CA SER A 489 6.40 8.10 22.60
C SER A 489 5.59 7.69 21.37
N LEU A 490 5.36 8.61 20.41
CA LEU A 490 4.68 8.30 19.15
C LEU A 490 5.49 7.32 18.29
N ARG A 491 6.81 7.52 18.18
CA ARG A 491 7.70 6.59 17.48
C ARG A 491 7.74 5.21 18.11
N ASP A 492 7.77 5.15 19.45
CA ASP A 492 7.71 3.91 20.21
C ASP A 492 6.37 3.17 20.02
N ASN A 493 5.30 3.90 19.71
CA ASN A 493 4.00 3.35 19.31
C ASN A 493 3.87 3.10 17.80
N GLY A 494 4.98 3.09 17.05
CA GLY A 494 5.03 2.70 15.65
C GLY A 494 4.45 3.73 14.67
N VAL A 495 4.27 4.98 15.11
CA VAL A 495 3.81 6.08 14.26
C VAL A 495 5.00 6.76 13.59
N PHE A 496 4.94 6.91 12.28
CA PHE A 496 5.95 7.65 11.52
C PHE A 496 5.71 9.15 11.67
N VAL A 497 6.27 9.73 12.75
CA VAL A 497 5.95 11.10 13.17
C VAL A 497 7.02 12.11 12.77
N HIS A 498 6.55 13.27 12.28
CA HIS A 498 7.34 14.43 11.87
C HIS A 498 7.09 15.62 12.77
N GLN A 499 8.18 16.36 13.12
CA GLN A 499 8.07 17.67 13.73
C GLN A 499 7.58 18.66 12.66
N TRP A 500 6.35 19.15 12.83
CA TRP A 500 5.66 20.08 11.92
C TRP A 500 5.51 21.48 12.54
N TRP A 501 5.13 22.50 11.75
CA TRP A 501 4.83 23.86 12.22
C TRP A 501 4.00 24.67 11.21
#